data_2041db7432d13820d40031208c2e6787
#
_entry.id   2041db7432d13820d40031208c2e6787
#
_cell.length_a   1.000
_cell.length_b   1.000
_cell.length_c   1.000
_cell.angle_alpha   90.00
_cell.angle_beta   90.00
_cell.angle_gamma   90.00
#
_symmetry.space_group_name_H-M   'P 1'
#
loop_
_entity.id
_entity.type
_entity.pdbx_description
1 polymer ?
#
loop_
_entity_poly.entity_id
_entity_poly.type
_entity_poly.pdbx_seq_one_letter_code
_entity_poly.pdbx_strand_id
1 'polypeptide(L)'
;MAKQLWKAGNMLYPVPAVMVSCKRPGEKANIITVAWAGTICSDPAMLSVSIRPSRYSHGIITDTGEFVVNLVTEKLTRACDWCGVKSGSEHDKFKAMQLSEYVSDFMDTPAIAESPVNIYCKVVKRESLGSHDMFLAQVIGVTADEAYMDAGGRFDLAAARPIAYSHGEYYALGDKLGKFGYSVQKKNG
;
A
#
# COMPACT_ATOMS: atom_id res chain seq x y z
N MET A 1 26.24 6.76 25.21
CA MET A 1 25.44 5.64 24.71
C MET A 1 26.34 4.73 23.89
N ALA A 2 26.38 3.42 24.19
CA ALA A 2 27.13 2.44 23.42
C ALA A 2 26.27 1.97 22.23
N LYS A 3 26.89 1.84 21.04
CA LYS A 3 26.25 1.28 19.83
C LYS A 3 27.02 0.03 19.41
N GLN A 4 26.29 -0.95 18.92
CA GLN A 4 26.84 -2.21 18.41
C GLN A 4 26.88 -2.17 16.89
N LEU A 5 27.96 -2.66 16.28
CA LEU A 5 28.07 -2.82 14.83
C LEU A 5 27.28 -4.05 14.38
N TRP A 6 26.38 -3.86 13.41
CA TRP A 6 25.64 -4.93 12.80
C TRP A 6 26.00 -5.12 11.33
N LYS A 7 25.70 -6.31 10.79
CA LYS A 7 25.81 -6.56 9.36
C LYS A 7 24.79 -5.70 8.60
N ALA A 8 25.11 -5.40 7.34
CA ALA A 8 24.16 -4.74 6.44
C ALA A 8 22.85 -5.53 6.36
N GLY A 9 21.73 -4.86 6.49
CA GLY A 9 20.38 -5.46 6.49
C GLY A 9 19.28 -4.42 6.42
N ASN A 10 18.07 -4.90 6.28
CA ASN A 10 16.87 -4.07 6.18
C ASN A 10 16.48 -3.55 7.57
N MET A 11 16.81 -2.30 7.86
CA MET A 11 16.57 -1.66 9.15
C MET A 11 15.74 -0.38 9.06
N LEU A 12 15.26 -0.03 7.84
CA LEU A 12 14.37 1.12 7.66
C LEU A 12 12.94 0.71 8.01
N TYR A 13 12.58 0.86 9.28
CA TYR A 13 11.27 0.56 9.85
C TYR A 13 10.80 1.67 10.79
N PRO A 14 9.48 1.81 11.03
CA PRO A 14 8.39 1.05 10.41
C PRO A 14 8.15 1.49 8.97
N VAL A 15 7.54 0.61 8.18
CA VAL A 15 7.09 0.87 6.80
C VAL A 15 5.59 0.61 6.68
N PRO A 16 4.89 1.13 5.67
CA PRO A 16 3.49 0.75 5.44
C PRO A 16 3.41 -0.74 5.09
N ALA A 17 2.32 -1.39 5.48
CA ALA A 17 1.89 -2.63 4.85
C ALA A 17 0.68 -2.29 3.99
N VAL A 18 0.75 -2.59 2.68
CA VAL A 18 -0.34 -2.31 1.75
C VAL A 18 -0.76 -3.57 1.01
N MET A 19 -2.02 -3.64 0.60
CA MET A 19 -2.49 -4.65 -0.33
C MET A 19 -2.51 -4.05 -1.74
N VAL A 20 -1.82 -4.70 -2.67
CA VAL A 20 -1.77 -4.28 -4.08
C VAL A 20 -2.67 -5.20 -4.88
N SER A 21 -3.74 -4.67 -5.47
CA SER A 21 -4.58 -5.40 -6.41
C SER A 21 -4.13 -5.17 -7.84
N CYS A 22 -4.25 -6.20 -8.65
CA CYS A 22 -3.86 -6.21 -10.06
C CYS A 22 -4.71 -7.24 -10.83
N LYS A 23 -4.90 -7.02 -12.14
CA LYS A 23 -5.77 -7.86 -12.96
C LYS A 23 -5.32 -7.85 -14.41
N ARG A 24 -5.29 -9.02 -15.07
CA ARG A 24 -5.25 -9.08 -16.54
C ARG A 24 -6.66 -8.98 -17.10
N PRO A 25 -6.82 -8.40 -18.31
CA PRO A 25 -8.11 -8.39 -18.99
C PRO A 25 -8.70 -9.79 -19.11
N GLY A 26 -9.97 -9.95 -18.74
CA GLY A 26 -10.68 -11.24 -18.79
C GLY A 26 -10.34 -12.24 -17.68
N GLU A 27 -9.37 -11.94 -16.81
CA GLU A 27 -9.02 -12.79 -15.66
C GLU A 27 -9.60 -12.24 -14.36
N LYS A 28 -9.54 -13.07 -13.30
CA LYS A 28 -9.87 -12.63 -11.95
C LYS A 28 -8.80 -11.69 -11.39
N ALA A 29 -9.23 -10.72 -10.62
CA ALA A 29 -8.32 -9.87 -9.90
C ALA A 29 -7.54 -10.64 -8.82
N ASN A 30 -6.30 -10.22 -8.58
CA ASN A 30 -5.44 -10.79 -7.55
C ASN A 30 -4.96 -9.71 -6.58
N ILE A 31 -4.58 -10.12 -5.39
CA ILE A 31 -4.05 -9.26 -4.33
C ILE A 31 -2.69 -9.78 -3.89
N ILE A 32 -1.74 -8.88 -3.65
CA ILE A 32 -0.47 -9.17 -2.97
C ILE A 32 -0.23 -8.16 -1.86
N THR A 33 0.32 -8.60 -0.74
CA THR A 33 0.78 -7.73 0.33
C THR A 33 2.20 -7.28 0.06
N VAL A 34 2.42 -5.97 0.16
CA VAL A 34 3.73 -5.34 -0.07
C VAL A 34 4.06 -4.43 1.12
N ALA A 35 5.24 -4.62 1.70
CA ALA A 35 5.81 -3.74 2.71
C ALA A 35 6.90 -2.83 2.11
N TRP A 36 7.51 -3.22 0.99
CA TRP A 36 8.45 -2.38 0.27
C TRP A 36 7.70 -1.45 -0.68
N ALA A 37 7.00 -0.45 -0.12
CA ALA A 37 6.23 0.56 -0.83
C ALA A 37 6.47 1.93 -0.23
N GLY A 38 6.41 2.98 -1.05
CA GLY A 38 6.57 4.35 -0.57
C GLY A 38 6.33 5.40 -1.63
N THR A 39 5.94 6.59 -1.18
CA THR A 39 5.85 7.80 -2.01
C THR A 39 7.27 8.23 -2.40
N ILE A 40 7.49 8.52 -3.68
CA ILE A 40 8.80 8.90 -4.23
C ILE A 40 8.84 10.30 -4.84
N CYS A 41 7.68 10.84 -5.25
CA CYS A 41 7.58 12.19 -5.82
C CYS A 41 6.21 12.78 -5.50
N SER A 42 6.14 14.09 -5.30
CA SER A 42 4.89 14.80 -5.00
C SER A 42 4.28 15.45 -6.25
N ASP A 43 5.11 15.91 -7.18
CA ASP A 43 4.67 16.51 -8.44
C ASP A 43 5.64 16.10 -9.58
N PRO A 44 5.20 15.23 -10.52
CA PRO A 44 3.94 14.49 -10.46
C PRO A 44 3.87 13.53 -9.28
N ALA A 45 2.66 13.22 -8.80
CA ALA A 45 2.47 12.28 -7.71
C ALA A 45 2.92 10.87 -8.13
N MET A 46 3.89 10.30 -7.42
CA MET A 46 4.46 8.99 -7.75
C MET A 46 4.74 8.17 -6.48
N LEU A 47 4.63 6.88 -6.63
CA LEU A 47 5.03 5.91 -5.62
C LEU A 47 5.81 4.75 -6.24
N SER A 48 6.46 3.95 -5.40
CA SER A 48 7.07 2.68 -5.81
C SER A 48 6.52 1.52 -5.00
N VAL A 49 6.49 0.35 -5.62
CA VAL A 49 6.30 -0.95 -4.97
C VAL A 49 7.37 -1.90 -5.45
N SER A 50 8.00 -2.66 -4.53
CA SER A 50 9.00 -3.66 -4.89
C SER A 50 8.45 -5.06 -4.65
N ILE A 51 8.45 -5.87 -5.72
CA ILE A 51 7.82 -7.20 -5.73
C ILE A 51 8.84 -8.22 -6.25
N ARG A 52 8.91 -9.39 -5.60
CA ARG A 52 9.78 -10.47 -6.09
C ARG A 52 9.27 -11.03 -7.41
N PRO A 53 10.15 -11.32 -8.41
CA PRO A 53 9.74 -11.91 -9.69
C PRO A 53 8.98 -13.23 -9.56
N SER A 54 9.21 -13.99 -8.48
CA SER A 54 8.51 -15.25 -8.20
C SER A 54 7.04 -15.09 -7.75
N ARG A 55 6.59 -13.87 -7.46
CA ARG A 55 5.21 -13.62 -7.02
C ARG A 55 4.26 -13.54 -8.22
N TYR A 56 3.10 -14.18 -8.12
CA TYR A 56 2.09 -14.21 -9.19
C TYR A 56 1.68 -12.81 -9.67
N SER A 57 1.50 -11.86 -8.76
CA SER A 57 1.19 -10.46 -9.10
C SER A 57 2.28 -9.75 -9.90
N HIS A 58 3.55 -10.15 -9.75
CA HIS A 58 4.65 -9.55 -10.50
C HIS A 58 4.44 -9.67 -12.01
N GLY A 59 4.09 -10.88 -12.48
CA GLY A 59 3.78 -11.12 -13.90
C GLY A 59 2.57 -10.30 -14.37
N ILE A 60 1.50 -10.25 -13.57
CA ILE A 60 0.31 -9.47 -13.91
C ILE A 60 0.67 -7.99 -14.10
N ILE A 61 1.35 -7.38 -13.12
CA ILE A 61 1.74 -5.96 -13.18
C ILE A 61 2.73 -5.68 -14.31
N THR A 62 3.62 -6.63 -14.61
CA THR A 62 4.54 -6.52 -15.74
C THR A 62 3.80 -6.48 -17.08
N ASP A 63 2.77 -7.31 -17.23
CA ASP A 63 2.00 -7.44 -18.47
C ASP A 63 1.05 -6.25 -18.69
N THR A 64 0.43 -5.76 -17.61
CA THR A 64 -0.63 -4.73 -17.69
C THR A 64 -0.11 -3.31 -17.48
N GLY A 65 0.98 -3.15 -16.76
CA GLY A 65 1.47 -1.82 -16.35
C GLY A 65 0.57 -1.10 -15.35
N GLU A 66 -0.37 -1.80 -14.71
CA GLU A 66 -1.38 -1.19 -13.84
C GLU A 66 -1.51 -1.95 -12.52
N PHE A 67 -1.79 -1.19 -11.45
CA PHE A 67 -2.14 -1.76 -10.16
C PHE A 67 -2.83 -0.71 -9.27
N VAL A 68 -3.50 -1.17 -8.21
CA VAL A 68 -4.08 -0.30 -7.19
C VAL A 68 -3.44 -0.61 -5.84
N VAL A 69 -2.95 0.42 -5.15
CA VAL A 69 -2.49 0.32 -3.77
C VAL A 69 -3.67 0.58 -2.84
N ASN A 70 -3.99 -0.38 -1.99
CA ASN A 70 -5.09 -0.30 -1.03
C ASN A 70 -4.50 -0.20 0.37
N LEU A 71 -4.77 0.89 1.10
CA LEU A 71 -4.28 1.08 2.46
C LEU A 71 -4.92 0.08 3.42
N VAL A 72 -4.13 -0.42 4.34
CA VAL A 72 -4.55 -1.46 5.29
C VAL A 72 -4.84 -0.85 6.65
N THR A 73 -5.99 -1.23 7.20
CA THR A 73 -6.43 -0.86 8.55
C THR A 73 -6.26 -2.04 9.52
N GLU A 74 -6.44 -1.80 10.82
CA GLU A 74 -6.45 -2.88 11.82
C GLU A 74 -7.45 -3.99 11.46
N LYS A 75 -8.63 -3.64 10.91
CA LYS A 75 -9.66 -4.61 10.49
C LYS A 75 -9.20 -5.48 9.32
N LEU A 76 -8.35 -4.94 8.44
CA LEU A 76 -7.85 -5.63 7.26
C LEU A 76 -6.54 -6.39 7.50
N THR A 77 -5.94 -6.30 8.70
CA THR A 77 -4.61 -6.90 8.99
C THR A 77 -4.57 -8.40 8.69
N ARG A 78 -5.62 -9.15 9.06
CA ARG A 78 -5.69 -10.59 8.76
C ARG A 78 -5.71 -10.88 7.26
N ALA A 79 -6.47 -10.11 6.47
CA ALA A 79 -6.49 -10.25 5.03
C ALA A 79 -5.16 -9.85 4.40
N CYS A 80 -4.54 -8.79 4.90
CA CYS A 80 -3.21 -8.34 4.51
C CYS A 80 -2.17 -9.46 4.70
N ASP A 81 -2.07 -10.05 5.88
CA ASP A 81 -1.14 -11.14 6.17
C ASP A 81 -1.39 -12.33 5.24
N TRP A 82 -2.63 -12.81 5.17
CA TRP A 82 -3.00 -13.98 4.36
C TRP A 82 -2.68 -13.77 2.87
N CYS A 83 -2.99 -12.60 2.30
CA CYS A 83 -2.69 -12.25 0.92
C CYS A 83 -1.19 -12.17 0.62
N GLY A 84 -0.37 -11.92 1.63
CA GLY A 84 1.11 -11.94 1.52
C GLY A 84 1.69 -13.36 1.50
N VAL A 85 1.02 -14.32 2.18
CA VAL A 85 1.50 -15.70 2.32
C VAL A 85 1.01 -16.59 1.18
N LYS A 86 -0.28 -16.53 0.84
CA LYS A 86 -0.89 -17.42 -0.17
C LYS A 86 -0.68 -16.90 -1.59
N SER A 87 -0.56 -17.81 -2.56
CA SER A 87 -0.41 -17.44 -3.98
C SER A 87 -1.76 -17.24 -4.67
N GLY A 88 -1.85 -16.21 -5.53
CA GLY A 88 -3.01 -15.98 -6.38
C GLY A 88 -3.14 -16.98 -7.54
N SER A 89 -2.09 -17.76 -7.82
CA SER A 89 -2.18 -18.89 -8.78
C SER A 89 -3.00 -20.06 -8.24
N GLU A 90 -3.15 -20.15 -6.91
CA GLU A 90 -3.84 -21.25 -6.24
C GLU A 90 -5.15 -20.82 -5.58
N HIS A 91 -5.29 -19.54 -5.25
CA HIS A 91 -6.39 -19.02 -4.46
C HIS A 91 -6.99 -17.75 -5.06
N ASP A 92 -8.31 -17.71 -5.11
CA ASP A 92 -9.09 -16.49 -5.33
C ASP A 92 -9.11 -15.68 -4.01
N LYS A 93 -8.25 -14.66 -3.92
CA LYS A 93 -7.98 -13.95 -2.66
C LYS A 93 -9.11 -13.03 -2.24
N PHE A 94 -9.83 -12.41 -3.18
CA PHE A 94 -11.02 -11.64 -2.87
C PHE A 94 -12.07 -12.53 -2.19
N LYS A 95 -12.38 -13.67 -2.80
CA LYS A 95 -13.34 -14.63 -2.25
C LYS A 95 -12.88 -15.23 -0.92
N ALA A 96 -11.61 -15.68 -0.83
CA ALA A 96 -11.09 -16.35 0.36
C ALA A 96 -11.08 -15.43 1.60
N MET A 97 -10.84 -14.13 1.41
CA MET A 97 -10.80 -13.15 2.49
C MET A 97 -12.08 -12.34 2.62
N GLN A 98 -13.13 -12.69 1.85
CA GLN A 98 -14.44 -12.00 1.86
C GLN A 98 -14.29 -10.50 1.59
N LEU A 99 -13.40 -10.15 0.64
CA LEU A 99 -13.19 -8.80 0.18
C LEU A 99 -14.03 -8.52 -1.06
N SER A 100 -14.49 -7.29 -1.21
CA SER A 100 -15.29 -6.83 -2.34
C SER A 100 -14.43 -6.05 -3.33
N GLU A 101 -14.67 -6.29 -4.62
CA GLU A 101 -14.07 -5.49 -5.69
C GLU A 101 -14.78 -4.14 -5.80
N TYR A 102 -14.02 -3.05 -5.83
CA TYR A 102 -14.50 -1.71 -6.14
C TYR A 102 -13.93 -1.29 -7.50
N VAL A 103 -14.81 -1.13 -8.49
CA VAL A 103 -14.45 -0.68 -9.84
C VAL A 103 -14.59 0.84 -9.90
N SER A 104 -13.60 1.53 -10.45
CA SER A 104 -13.57 2.97 -10.62
C SER A 104 -13.40 3.36 -12.09
N ASP A 105 -13.65 4.62 -12.42
CA ASP A 105 -13.45 5.15 -13.77
C ASP A 105 -11.96 5.33 -14.14
N PHE A 106 -11.04 5.09 -13.20
CA PHE A 106 -9.61 5.26 -13.46
C PHE A 106 -8.98 4.11 -14.23
N MET A 107 -9.41 2.86 -13.97
CA MET A 107 -8.90 1.65 -14.63
C MET A 107 -9.78 0.43 -14.36
N ASP A 108 -9.61 -0.62 -15.17
CA ASP A 108 -10.33 -1.90 -15.03
C ASP A 108 -9.83 -2.76 -13.85
N THR A 109 -8.62 -2.50 -13.36
CA THR A 109 -8.10 -3.17 -12.17
C THR A 109 -8.88 -2.71 -10.94
N PRO A 110 -9.61 -3.62 -10.25
CA PRO A 110 -10.43 -3.23 -9.11
C PRO A 110 -9.56 -2.92 -7.89
N ALA A 111 -10.05 -1.98 -7.09
CA ALA A 111 -9.60 -1.74 -5.73
C ALA A 111 -10.29 -2.69 -4.74
N ILE A 112 -9.86 -2.67 -3.49
CA ILE A 112 -10.51 -3.35 -2.37
C ILE A 112 -11.49 -2.37 -1.72
N ALA A 113 -12.79 -2.68 -1.77
CA ALA A 113 -13.84 -1.79 -1.28
C ALA A 113 -13.73 -1.47 0.22
N GLU A 114 -13.23 -2.41 1.02
CA GLU A 114 -13.07 -2.27 2.47
C GLU A 114 -11.83 -1.42 2.86
N SER A 115 -10.99 -1.05 1.90
CA SER A 115 -9.84 -0.17 2.13
C SER A 115 -10.29 1.29 2.20
N PRO A 116 -9.83 2.07 3.19
CA PRO A 116 -10.25 3.48 3.34
C PRO A 116 -9.67 4.39 2.26
N VAL A 117 -8.61 3.97 1.58
CA VAL A 117 -7.96 4.72 0.49
C VAL A 117 -7.44 3.74 -0.55
N ASN A 118 -7.77 3.99 -1.79
CA ASN A 118 -7.28 3.24 -2.93
C ASN A 118 -6.53 4.20 -3.87
N ILE A 119 -5.30 3.86 -4.23
CA ILE A 119 -4.41 4.69 -5.04
C ILE A 119 -4.17 3.97 -6.36
N TYR A 120 -4.68 4.52 -7.45
CA TYR A 120 -4.63 3.95 -8.81
C TYR A 120 -3.34 4.37 -9.49
N CYS A 121 -2.59 3.38 -9.99
CA CYS A 121 -1.22 3.56 -10.42
C CYS A 121 -0.98 3.00 -11.83
N LYS A 122 -0.26 3.77 -12.65
CA LYS A 122 0.33 3.32 -13.92
C LYS A 122 1.84 3.25 -13.80
N VAL A 123 2.41 2.09 -14.14
CA VAL A 123 3.86 1.87 -14.11
C VAL A 123 4.52 2.72 -15.20
N VAL A 124 5.50 3.51 -14.79
CA VAL A 124 6.32 4.31 -15.70
C VAL A 124 7.70 3.71 -15.92
N LYS A 125 8.20 2.92 -14.95
CA LYS A 125 9.49 2.23 -15.04
C LYS A 125 9.51 1.01 -14.13
N ARG A 126 10.15 -0.06 -14.59
CA ARG A 126 10.54 -1.20 -13.75
C ARG A 126 12.07 -1.26 -13.68
N GLU A 127 12.61 -1.45 -12.47
CA GLU A 127 14.04 -1.56 -12.19
C GLU A 127 14.32 -2.87 -11.46
N SER A 128 15.23 -3.70 -11.97
CA SER A 128 15.63 -4.94 -11.30
C SER A 128 16.72 -4.65 -10.27
N LEU A 129 16.44 -4.99 -9.00
CA LEU A 129 17.32 -4.73 -7.86
C LEU A 129 17.89 -6.02 -7.23
N GLY A 130 17.90 -7.11 -7.96
CA GLY A 130 18.32 -8.42 -7.47
C GLY A 130 17.12 -9.26 -7.01
N SER A 131 16.84 -9.33 -5.70
CA SER A 131 15.74 -10.16 -5.18
C SER A 131 14.33 -9.59 -5.47
N HIS A 132 14.22 -8.33 -5.83
CA HIS A 132 12.98 -7.63 -6.13
C HIS A 132 13.14 -6.78 -7.39
N ASP A 133 12.06 -6.65 -8.14
CA ASP A 133 11.91 -5.58 -9.11
C ASP A 133 11.11 -4.45 -8.48
N MET A 134 11.59 -3.22 -8.62
CA MET A 134 10.91 -2.02 -8.20
C MET A 134 10.08 -1.46 -9.36
N PHE A 135 8.78 -1.37 -9.18
CA PHE A 135 7.86 -0.70 -10.08
C PHE A 135 7.68 0.74 -9.63
N LEU A 136 8.18 1.69 -10.42
CA LEU A 136 7.91 3.11 -10.24
C LEU A 136 6.62 3.44 -11.00
N ALA A 137 5.68 4.05 -10.31
CA ALA A 137 4.37 4.29 -10.89
C ALA A 137 3.88 5.72 -10.62
N GLN A 138 3.23 6.29 -11.62
CA GLN A 138 2.48 7.53 -11.49
C GLN A 138 1.12 7.25 -10.88
N VAL A 139 0.72 8.06 -9.91
CA VAL A 139 -0.64 8.06 -9.37
C VAL A 139 -1.56 8.78 -10.36
N ILE A 140 -2.58 8.07 -10.87
CA ILE A 140 -3.55 8.61 -11.83
C ILE A 140 -4.89 8.95 -11.19
N GLY A 141 -5.14 8.49 -9.97
CA GLY A 141 -6.33 8.78 -9.21
C GLY A 141 -6.27 8.20 -7.80
N VAL A 142 -7.14 8.70 -6.94
CA VAL A 142 -7.31 8.22 -5.57
C VAL A 142 -8.79 8.20 -5.25
N THR A 143 -9.28 7.12 -4.63
CA THR A 143 -10.58 7.12 -3.96
C THR A 143 -10.37 7.02 -2.45
N ALA A 144 -11.22 7.70 -1.70
CA ALA A 144 -11.21 7.72 -0.25
C ALA A 144 -12.63 7.50 0.29
N ASP A 145 -12.75 6.72 1.34
CA ASP A 145 -14.01 6.40 1.97
C ASP A 145 -14.58 7.64 2.70
N GLU A 146 -15.79 8.04 2.29
CA GLU A 146 -16.49 9.21 2.82
C GLU A 146 -16.77 9.10 4.34
N ALA A 147 -16.82 7.89 4.89
CA ALA A 147 -16.99 7.66 6.32
C ALA A 147 -15.87 8.27 7.18
N TYR A 148 -14.72 8.56 6.58
CA TYR A 148 -13.57 9.20 7.24
C TYR A 148 -13.38 10.67 6.83
N MET A 149 -14.38 11.29 6.20
CA MET A 149 -14.37 12.71 5.89
C MET A 149 -15.13 13.50 6.95
N ASP A 150 -14.56 14.63 7.36
CA ASP A 150 -15.28 15.57 8.22
C ASP A 150 -16.28 16.42 7.42
N ALA A 151 -17.12 17.19 8.13
CA ALA A 151 -18.13 18.06 7.52
C ALA A 151 -17.55 19.12 6.57
N GLY A 152 -16.26 19.41 6.65
CA GLY A 152 -15.52 20.31 5.76
C GLY A 152 -14.89 19.63 4.55
N GLY A 153 -15.10 18.30 4.38
CA GLY A 153 -14.52 17.51 3.30
C GLY A 153 -13.05 17.15 3.51
N ARG A 154 -12.53 17.28 4.74
CA ARG A 154 -11.17 16.90 5.08
C ARG A 154 -11.13 15.42 5.47
N PHE A 155 -10.25 14.65 4.84
CA PHE A 155 -10.04 13.25 5.13
C PHE A 155 -9.20 13.05 6.41
N ASP A 156 -9.68 12.22 7.34
CA ASP A 156 -8.97 11.81 8.56
C ASP A 156 -8.50 10.36 8.48
N LEU A 157 -7.30 10.16 7.94
CA LEU A 157 -6.69 8.84 7.84
C LEU A 157 -6.49 8.18 9.21
N ALA A 158 -6.27 8.96 10.27
CA ALA A 158 -6.06 8.40 11.61
C ALA A 158 -7.32 7.71 12.14
N ALA A 159 -8.51 8.26 11.82
CA ALA A 159 -9.79 7.65 12.18
C ALA A 159 -10.00 6.28 11.52
N ALA A 160 -9.41 6.04 10.35
CA ALA A 160 -9.44 4.75 9.68
C ALA A 160 -8.55 3.68 10.35
N ARG A 161 -7.71 4.07 11.34
CA ARG A 161 -6.78 3.19 12.09
C ARG A 161 -5.84 2.39 11.16
N PRO A 162 -4.98 3.06 10.36
CA PRO A 162 -4.02 2.39 9.51
C PRO A 162 -2.96 1.66 10.36
N ILE A 163 -2.27 0.69 9.72
CA ILE A 163 -1.24 -0.10 10.36
C ILE A 163 0.15 0.20 9.78
N ALA A 164 1.18 -0.16 10.54
CA ALA A 164 2.57 -0.20 10.11
C ALA A 164 3.13 -1.61 10.24
N TYR A 165 4.19 -1.90 9.47
CA TYR A 165 4.92 -3.16 9.51
C TYR A 165 6.35 -2.93 9.98
N SER A 166 6.81 -3.75 10.93
CA SER A 166 8.18 -3.71 11.43
C SER A 166 8.66 -5.12 11.81
N HIS A 167 9.78 -5.55 11.23
CA HIS A 167 10.49 -6.80 11.58
C HIS A 167 9.61 -8.06 11.62
N GLY A 168 8.69 -8.21 10.68
CA GLY A 168 7.82 -9.38 10.60
C GLY A 168 6.50 -9.27 11.37
N GLU A 169 6.22 -8.10 11.96
CA GLU A 169 5.04 -7.86 12.80
C GLU A 169 4.25 -6.65 12.31
N TYR A 170 2.94 -6.65 12.60
CA TYR A 170 2.03 -5.54 12.28
C TYR A 170 1.72 -4.76 13.56
N TYR A 171 1.72 -3.43 13.45
CA TYR A 171 1.48 -2.52 14.57
C TYR A 171 0.39 -1.52 14.23
N ALA A 172 -0.46 -1.21 15.20
CA ALA A 172 -1.31 -0.02 15.13
C ALA A 172 -0.45 1.23 15.25
N LEU A 173 -0.89 2.35 14.67
CA LEU A 173 -0.28 3.65 14.92
C LEU A 173 -0.64 4.11 16.34
N GLY A 174 0.33 4.69 17.05
CA GLY A 174 0.13 5.30 18.35
C GLY A 174 -0.50 6.69 18.28
N ASP A 175 -0.43 7.41 19.41
CA ASP A 175 -0.99 8.75 19.54
C ASP A 175 -0.31 9.75 18.62
N LYS A 176 -1.06 10.77 18.18
CA LYS A 176 -0.55 11.88 17.40
C LYS A 176 0.44 12.72 18.21
N LEU A 177 1.69 12.78 17.78
CA LEU A 177 2.74 13.54 18.45
C LEU A 177 2.75 15.03 18.10
N GLY A 178 2.23 15.40 16.96
CA GLY A 178 2.20 16.79 16.49
C GLY A 178 1.80 16.90 15.02
N LYS A 179 1.76 18.11 14.51
CA LYS A 179 1.58 18.39 13.07
C LYS A 179 2.90 18.89 12.47
N PHE A 180 3.07 18.72 11.17
CA PHE A 180 4.26 19.24 10.48
C PHE A 180 4.50 20.72 10.81
N GLY A 181 5.73 21.07 11.18
CA GLY A 181 6.12 22.40 11.57
C GLY A 181 5.84 22.79 13.04
N TYR A 182 5.29 21.88 13.88
CA TYR A 182 4.99 22.19 15.29
C TYR A 182 6.24 22.62 16.11
N SER A 183 7.42 22.11 15.73
CA SER A 183 8.67 22.40 16.45
C SER A 183 9.18 23.83 16.27
N VAL A 184 8.73 24.52 15.23
CA VAL A 184 9.14 25.92 14.90
C VAL A 184 8.02 26.93 15.05
N GLN A 185 6.86 26.51 15.58
CA GLN A 185 5.76 27.43 15.88
C GLN A 185 6.19 28.36 17.03
N LYS A 186 6.05 29.69 16.81
CA LYS A 186 6.22 30.65 17.91
C LYS A 186 5.18 30.33 18.99
N LYS A 187 5.62 30.16 20.23
CA LYS A 187 4.70 30.15 21.37
C LYS A 187 4.08 31.55 21.40
N ASN A 188 2.78 31.63 21.08
CA ASN A 188 2.04 32.86 21.39
C ASN A 188 2.08 33.02 22.91
N GLY A 189 2.82 34.03 23.37
CA GLY A 189 2.87 34.44 24.79
C GLY A 189 1.55 35.00 25.26
#